data_3c81c4dbebc7ddaa62005a7a5f308b71
#
_entry.id   3c81c4dbebc7ddaa62005a7a5f308b71
#
_cell.length_a   1.000
_cell.length_b   1.000
_cell.length_c   1.000
_cell.angle_alpha   90.00
_cell.angle_beta   90.00
_cell.angle_gamma   90.00
#
_symmetry.space_group_name_H-M   'P 1'
#
loop_
_entity.id
_entity.type
_entity.pdbx_description
1 polymer ?
#
loop_
_entity_poly.entity_id
_entity_poly.type
_entity_poly.pdbx_seq_one_letter_code
_entity_poly.pdbx_strand_id
1 'polypeptide(L)'
;MLLGNDGGLYFSENGGQAYTKWENLPITQFYTCEVDYQQPQRLYGGTQDNGTNRTLSGATDDWSRIYGGDGFRVLVDPTDNNYVYAAFQYGNIARSIDGGATFSSATADLNGSRRNWYTPYVLDPSDPTTLYLGAERVFRSLDRAATWQSISPDLTNGSTGTNGLVFGTITSLSVSPLDNQVIWAGTDDGNVWVSRNGGDTWTS
;
A
#
# COMPACT_ATOMS: atom_id res chain seq x y z
N MET A 1 19.67 -0.99 32.22
CA MET A 1 18.44 -0.21 31.98
C MET A 1 17.89 -0.63 30.62
N LEU A 2 16.57 -0.81 30.49
CA LEU A 2 15.92 -1.16 29.22
C LEU A 2 15.07 0.02 28.74
N LEU A 3 15.03 0.23 27.44
CA LEU A 3 14.25 1.26 26.77
C LEU A 3 13.54 0.61 25.55
N GLY A 4 12.22 0.68 25.52
CA GLY A 4 11.40 0.29 24.35
C GLY A 4 10.87 1.54 23.66
N ASN A 5 10.93 1.57 22.33
CA ASN A 5 10.32 2.57 21.48
C ASN A 5 9.92 1.95 20.13
N ASP A 6 9.40 2.75 19.19
CA ASP A 6 9.00 2.30 17.85
C ASP A 6 10.14 1.64 17.06
N GLY A 7 11.40 2.03 17.32
CA GLY A 7 12.58 1.46 16.70
C GLY A 7 13.03 0.11 17.30
N GLY A 8 12.41 -0.34 18.40
CA GLY A 8 12.70 -1.62 19.04
C GLY A 8 13.08 -1.55 20.52
N LEU A 9 13.81 -2.56 21.00
CA LEU A 9 14.31 -2.67 22.35
C LEU A 9 15.80 -2.30 22.41
N TYR A 10 16.14 -1.49 23.40
CA TYR A 10 17.51 -1.05 23.66
C TYR A 10 17.90 -1.33 25.10
N PHE A 11 19.17 -1.58 25.33
CA PHE A 11 19.72 -1.74 26.69
C PHE A 11 20.91 -0.82 26.95
N SER A 12 21.06 -0.45 28.20
CA SER A 12 22.20 0.35 28.69
C SER A 12 22.85 -0.34 29.86
N GLU A 13 24.16 -0.45 29.83
CA GLU A 13 25.01 -1.01 30.91
C GLU A 13 25.66 0.08 31.77
N ASN A 14 25.57 1.36 31.34
CA ASN A 14 26.24 2.48 31.98
C ASN A 14 25.30 3.55 32.58
N GLY A 15 24.12 3.08 33.07
CA GLY A 15 23.17 3.98 33.72
C GLY A 15 22.41 4.91 32.80
N GLY A 16 22.29 4.56 31.50
CA GLY A 16 21.54 5.37 30.51
C GLY A 16 22.38 6.40 29.76
N GLN A 17 23.70 6.37 29.91
CA GLN A 17 24.58 7.29 29.19
C GLN A 17 24.76 6.89 27.72
N ALA A 18 24.63 5.59 27.39
CA ALA A 18 24.60 5.06 26.05
C ALA A 18 23.65 3.87 25.96
N TYR A 19 23.06 3.68 24.79
CA TYR A 19 22.14 2.59 24.53
C TYR A 19 22.59 1.79 23.31
N THR A 20 22.48 0.46 23.42
CA THR A 20 22.71 -0.48 22.32
C THR A 20 21.39 -1.12 21.93
N LYS A 21 21.08 -1.16 20.65
CA LYS A 21 19.90 -1.84 20.13
C LYS A 21 20.02 -3.34 20.29
N TRP A 22 18.92 -4.00 20.67
CA TRP A 22 18.85 -5.45 20.71
C TRP A 22 18.51 -5.98 19.32
N GLU A 23 19.52 -6.41 18.56
CA GLU A 23 19.37 -6.79 17.14
C GLU A 23 18.73 -8.18 16.93
N ASN A 24 18.72 -9.04 17.97
CA ASN A 24 18.22 -10.42 17.87
C ASN A 24 16.74 -10.54 18.25
N LEU A 25 15.97 -9.46 18.29
CA LEU A 25 14.56 -9.49 18.59
C LEU A 25 13.76 -9.47 17.28
N PRO A 26 13.19 -10.61 16.83
CA PRO A 26 12.49 -10.69 15.54
C PRO A 26 11.06 -10.16 15.69
N ILE A 27 10.92 -8.88 16.00
CA ILE A 27 9.64 -8.19 16.11
C ILE A 27 9.59 -7.03 15.13
N THR A 28 8.44 -6.86 14.50
CA THR A 28 8.13 -5.67 13.69
C THR A 28 6.62 -5.45 13.66
N GLN A 29 6.20 -4.23 13.38
CA GLN A 29 4.79 -3.87 13.27
C GLN A 29 4.40 -3.80 11.80
N PHE A 30 3.68 -4.80 11.32
CA PHE A 30 3.14 -4.82 9.97
C PHE A 30 1.79 -4.09 9.91
N TYR A 31 1.62 -3.22 8.92
CA TYR A 31 0.31 -2.69 8.51
C TYR A 31 -0.46 -3.73 7.69
N THR A 32 0.24 -4.42 6.79
CA THR A 32 -0.34 -5.44 5.90
C THR A 32 0.70 -6.50 5.57
N CYS A 33 0.22 -7.67 5.17
CA CYS A 33 1.03 -8.76 4.63
C CYS A 33 0.48 -9.17 3.27
N GLU A 34 1.36 -9.64 2.39
CA GLU A 34 1.03 -10.20 1.08
C GLU A 34 1.84 -11.47 0.84
N VAL A 35 1.23 -12.42 0.14
CA VAL A 35 1.84 -13.71 -0.22
C VAL A 35 2.09 -13.73 -1.72
N ASP A 36 3.26 -14.20 -2.13
CA ASP A 36 3.49 -14.57 -3.52
C ASP A 36 2.82 -15.94 -3.81
N TYR A 37 1.70 -15.93 -4.51
CA TYR A 37 0.93 -17.14 -4.80
C TYR A 37 1.67 -18.14 -5.71
N GLN A 38 2.68 -17.70 -6.46
CA GLN A 38 3.54 -18.59 -7.25
C GLN A 38 4.71 -19.18 -6.42
N GLN A 39 5.08 -18.51 -5.33
CA GLN A 39 6.13 -18.93 -4.39
C GLN A 39 5.68 -18.66 -2.95
N PRO A 40 4.79 -19.48 -2.35
CA PRO A 40 4.11 -19.18 -1.09
C PRO A 40 5.03 -19.01 0.15
N GLN A 41 6.28 -19.42 0.07
CA GLN A 41 7.29 -19.13 1.09
C GLN A 41 7.79 -17.67 1.02
N ARG A 42 7.59 -16.98 -0.11
CA ARG A 42 7.94 -15.57 -0.28
C ARG A 42 6.81 -14.71 0.25
N LEU A 43 7.10 -13.97 1.30
CA LEU A 43 6.13 -13.09 1.95
C LEU A 43 6.62 -11.64 1.85
N TYR A 44 5.68 -10.73 1.81
CA TYR A 44 5.90 -9.29 1.80
C TYR A 44 5.10 -8.64 2.92
N GLY A 45 5.56 -7.50 3.41
CA GLY A 45 4.79 -6.72 4.35
C GLY A 45 5.25 -5.28 4.43
N GLY A 46 4.29 -4.38 4.52
CA GLY A 46 4.53 -2.98 4.82
C GLY A 46 4.56 -2.77 6.32
N THR A 47 5.56 -2.05 6.81
CA THR A 47 5.79 -1.82 8.24
C THR A 47 5.86 -0.33 8.56
N GLN A 48 5.35 0.05 9.72
CA GLN A 48 5.49 1.41 10.21
C GLN A 48 6.98 1.74 10.39
N ASP A 49 7.42 2.89 9.90
CA ASP A 49 8.77 3.47 9.99
C ASP A 49 9.91 2.63 9.38
N ASN A 50 9.66 1.36 9.02
CA ASN A 50 10.69 0.42 8.59
C ASN A 50 10.54 -0.06 7.14
N GLY A 51 9.71 0.62 6.37
CA GLY A 51 9.54 0.39 4.94
C GLY A 51 8.77 -0.87 4.57
N THR A 52 8.92 -1.29 3.33
CA THR A 52 8.39 -2.55 2.84
C THR A 52 9.46 -3.63 2.92
N ASN A 53 9.11 -4.75 3.54
CA ASN A 53 10.00 -5.87 3.80
C ASN A 53 9.56 -7.11 3.04
N ARG A 54 10.53 -7.98 2.72
CA ARG A 54 10.30 -9.27 2.05
C ARG A 54 11.17 -10.34 2.69
N THR A 55 10.62 -11.55 2.84
CA THR A 55 11.36 -12.79 3.03
C THR A 55 11.25 -13.65 1.77
N LEU A 56 12.28 -14.41 1.45
CA LEU A 56 12.30 -15.36 0.33
C LEU A 56 11.94 -16.79 0.77
N SER A 57 12.11 -17.10 2.05
CA SER A 57 11.95 -18.45 2.61
C SER A 57 10.84 -18.55 3.65
N GLY A 58 10.29 -17.43 4.13
CA GLY A 58 9.39 -17.37 5.26
C GLY A 58 10.08 -17.55 6.62
N ALA A 59 11.41 -17.66 6.66
CA ALA A 59 12.16 -17.74 7.92
C ALA A 59 12.17 -16.37 8.63
N THR A 60 12.36 -16.39 9.94
CA THR A 60 12.33 -15.19 10.78
C THR A 60 13.57 -14.31 10.64
N ASP A 61 14.64 -14.84 10.07
CA ASP A 61 15.96 -14.21 9.99
C ASP A 61 16.40 -13.82 8.56
N ASP A 62 15.54 -14.03 7.53
CA ASP A 62 15.87 -13.67 6.14
C ASP A 62 15.04 -12.47 5.61
N TRP A 63 14.42 -11.70 6.48
CA TRP A 63 13.70 -10.51 6.08
C TRP A 63 14.63 -9.37 5.67
N SER A 64 14.35 -8.78 4.53
CA SER A 64 15.08 -7.64 3.99
C SER A 64 14.15 -6.50 3.59
N ARG A 65 14.55 -5.28 3.89
CA ARG A 65 13.84 -4.09 3.43
C ARG A 65 14.10 -3.90 1.94
N ILE A 66 13.04 -3.89 1.14
CA ILE A 66 13.10 -3.74 -0.31
C ILE A 66 12.63 -2.36 -0.80
N TYR A 67 11.84 -1.61 0.01
CA TYR A 67 11.39 -0.27 -0.32
C TYR A 67 11.30 0.62 0.94
N GLY A 68 11.48 1.94 0.79
CA GLY A 68 11.59 2.86 1.92
C GLY A 68 10.26 3.47 2.37
N GLY A 69 10.33 4.46 3.27
CA GLY A 69 9.19 5.18 3.87
C GLY A 69 8.46 4.36 4.93
N ASP A 70 7.23 4.75 5.29
CA ASP A 70 6.28 3.84 5.95
C ASP A 70 5.77 2.86 4.90
N GLY A 71 6.06 1.58 5.07
CA GLY A 71 5.56 0.56 4.17
C GLY A 71 4.08 0.30 4.43
N PHE A 72 3.27 0.52 3.42
CA PHE A 72 1.84 0.23 3.47
C PHE A 72 1.51 -1.06 2.72
N ARG A 73 0.41 -1.05 1.97
CA ARG A 73 -0.01 -2.21 1.22
C ARG A 73 1.06 -2.63 0.21
N VAL A 74 1.27 -3.93 0.11
CA VAL A 74 2.04 -4.56 -0.97
C VAL A 74 1.07 -5.38 -1.80
N LEU A 75 1.27 -5.43 -3.11
CA LEU A 75 0.55 -6.33 -4.01
C LEU A 75 1.58 -7.07 -4.85
N VAL A 76 1.31 -8.35 -5.10
CA VAL A 76 2.06 -9.20 -6.03
C VAL A 76 1.12 -9.67 -7.11
N ASP A 77 1.49 -9.51 -8.38
CA ASP A 77 0.71 -10.05 -9.48
C ASP A 77 0.67 -11.58 -9.39
N PRO A 78 -0.51 -12.20 -9.20
CA PRO A 78 -0.60 -13.65 -9.00
C PRO A 78 -0.26 -14.46 -10.26
N THR A 79 -0.18 -13.81 -11.43
CA THR A 79 0.12 -14.45 -12.72
C THR A 79 1.57 -14.21 -13.17
N ASP A 80 2.23 -13.18 -12.65
CA ASP A 80 3.64 -12.86 -12.92
C ASP A 80 4.27 -12.16 -11.69
N ASN A 81 4.89 -12.93 -10.81
CA ASN A 81 5.47 -12.45 -9.57
C ASN A 81 6.72 -11.55 -9.72
N ASN A 82 7.15 -11.24 -10.95
CA ASN A 82 8.09 -10.16 -11.21
C ASN A 82 7.44 -8.78 -10.96
N TYR A 83 6.11 -8.68 -11.11
CA TYR A 83 5.39 -7.44 -10.81
C TYR A 83 5.01 -7.37 -9.33
N VAL A 84 5.68 -6.47 -8.62
CA VAL A 84 5.42 -6.17 -7.21
C VAL A 84 5.14 -4.67 -7.07
N TYR A 85 4.12 -4.33 -6.31
CA TYR A 85 3.75 -2.96 -6.02
C TYR A 85 3.93 -2.69 -4.53
N ALA A 86 4.64 -1.64 -4.19
CA ALA A 86 4.82 -1.17 -2.82
C ALA A 86 4.43 0.30 -2.73
N ALA A 87 3.99 0.75 -1.59
CA ALA A 87 3.62 2.15 -1.39
C ALA A 87 4.24 2.69 -0.10
N PHE A 88 4.52 3.99 -0.10
CA PHE A 88 4.74 4.77 1.10
C PHE A 88 3.68 5.88 1.22
N GLN A 89 3.81 6.77 2.20
CA GLN A 89 2.81 7.77 2.57
C GLN A 89 2.15 8.46 1.37
N TYR A 90 0.83 8.68 1.48
CA TYR A 90 0.02 9.36 0.46
C TYR A 90 -0.02 8.64 -0.89
N GLY A 91 -0.01 7.31 -0.87
CA GLY A 91 -0.14 6.48 -2.06
C GLY A 91 0.93 6.73 -3.11
N ASN A 92 2.15 7.01 -2.66
CA ASN A 92 3.30 7.02 -3.54
C ASN A 92 3.66 5.57 -3.87
N ILE A 93 2.96 5.02 -4.87
CA ILE A 93 3.16 3.65 -5.33
C ILE A 93 4.39 3.59 -6.21
N ALA A 94 5.20 2.57 -5.96
CA ALA A 94 6.28 2.15 -6.84
C ALA A 94 6.02 0.75 -7.36
N ARG A 95 6.44 0.50 -8.58
CA ARG A 95 6.34 -0.78 -9.27
C ARG A 95 7.72 -1.39 -9.47
N SER A 96 7.84 -2.66 -9.14
CA SER A 96 8.93 -3.54 -9.55
C SER A 96 8.50 -4.38 -10.75
N ILE A 97 9.45 -4.76 -11.59
CA ILE A 97 9.31 -5.71 -12.70
C ILE A 97 10.36 -6.84 -12.61
N ASP A 98 10.99 -6.98 -11.45
CA ASP A 98 12.07 -7.92 -11.18
C ASP A 98 11.91 -8.62 -9.81
N GLY A 99 10.66 -8.84 -9.40
CA GLY A 99 10.32 -9.54 -8.17
C GLY A 99 10.62 -8.74 -6.89
N GLY A 100 10.68 -7.42 -6.97
CA GLY A 100 10.95 -6.54 -5.83
C GLY A 100 12.45 -6.31 -5.60
N ALA A 101 13.32 -6.54 -6.60
CA ALA A 101 14.72 -6.19 -6.48
C ALA A 101 14.97 -4.70 -6.73
N THR A 102 14.26 -4.11 -7.69
CA THR A 102 14.27 -2.67 -7.94
C THR A 102 12.86 -2.10 -8.09
N PHE A 103 12.70 -0.81 -7.79
CA PHE A 103 11.42 -0.13 -7.88
C PHE A 103 11.54 1.20 -8.63
N SER A 104 10.51 1.51 -9.42
CA SER A 104 10.33 2.80 -10.07
C SER A 104 8.98 3.41 -9.70
N SER A 105 8.90 4.76 -9.62
CA SER A 105 7.64 5.44 -9.33
C SER A 105 6.57 5.07 -10.36
N ALA A 106 5.35 4.83 -9.90
CA ALA A 106 4.19 4.45 -10.71
C ALA A 106 2.98 5.40 -10.48
N THR A 107 3.21 6.65 -10.10
CA THR A 107 2.15 7.61 -9.73
C THR A 107 2.31 8.98 -10.39
N ALA A 108 3.08 9.09 -11.49
CA ALA A 108 3.31 10.36 -12.16
C ALA A 108 2.02 11.03 -12.66
N ASP A 109 1.04 10.24 -13.13
CA ASP A 109 -0.25 10.73 -13.63
C ASP A 109 -1.24 11.14 -12.53
N LEU A 110 -0.89 10.92 -11.26
CA LEU A 110 -1.73 11.24 -10.10
C LEU A 110 -1.38 12.59 -9.46
N ASN A 111 -0.59 13.42 -10.14
CA ASN A 111 -0.16 14.71 -9.61
C ASN A 111 -1.36 15.65 -9.38
N GLY A 112 -1.40 16.25 -8.17
CA GLY A 112 -2.50 17.13 -7.77
C GLY A 112 -3.72 16.43 -7.18
N SER A 113 -3.79 15.10 -7.22
CA SER A 113 -4.87 14.34 -6.56
C SER A 113 -4.68 14.29 -5.05
N ARG A 114 -5.79 14.43 -4.31
CA ARG A 114 -5.82 14.27 -2.84
C ARG A 114 -5.79 12.78 -2.51
N ARG A 115 -4.77 12.34 -1.81
CA ARG A 115 -4.57 10.94 -1.43
C ARG A 115 -4.45 10.83 0.08
N ASN A 116 -5.11 9.82 0.64
CA ASN A 116 -5.02 9.54 2.08
C ASN A 116 -3.60 9.17 2.49
N TRP A 117 -3.27 9.34 3.77
CA TRP A 117 -2.03 8.83 4.34
C TRP A 117 -1.81 7.36 4.00
N TYR A 118 -2.84 6.53 4.20
CA TYR A 118 -2.90 5.15 3.74
C TYR A 118 -3.87 5.05 2.55
N THR A 119 -3.38 5.36 1.37
CA THR A 119 -4.15 5.34 0.11
C THR A 119 -4.47 3.89 -0.30
N PRO A 120 -5.75 3.53 -0.51
CA PRO A 120 -6.11 2.20 -0.96
C PRO A 120 -5.79 2.01 -2.43
N TYR A 121 -5.19 0.88 -2.77
CA TYR A 121 -5.04 0.40 -4.15
C TYR A 121 -5.16 -1.12 -4.19
N VAL A 122 -5.71 -1.65 -5.28
CA VAL A 122 -6.03 -3.07 -5.43
C VAL A 122 -5.78 -3.53 -6.87
N LEU A 123 -5.43 -4.81 -7.04
CA LEU A 123 -5.47 -5.48 -8.33
C LEU A 123 -6.91 -5.85 -8.68
N ASP A 124 -7.24 -5.86 -9.97
CA ASP A 124 -8.45 -6.49 -10.45
C ASP A 124 -8.35 -8.02 -10.22
N PRO A 125 -9.33 -8.64 -9.55
CA PRO A 125 -9.27 -10.05 -9.24
C PRO A 125 -9.29 -10.98 -10.47
N SER A 126 -9.80 -10.50 -11.60
CA SER A 126 -9.92 -11.27 -12.86
C SER A 126 -8.85 -10.91 -13.89
N ASP A 127 -8.22 -9.74 -13.75
CA ASP A 127 -7.16 -9.27 -14.65
C ASP A 127 -6.06 -8.52 -13.88
N PRO A 128 -5.00 -9.19 -13.42
CA PRO A 128 -3.91 -8.58 -12.65
C PRO A 128 -3.11 -7.50 -13.39
N THR A 129 -3.33 -7.30 -14.70
CA THR A 129 -2.76 -6.16 -15.42
C THR A 129 -3.48 -4.86 -15.09
N THR A 130 -4.69 -4.97 -14.55
CA THR A 130 -5.55 -3.86 -14.16
C THR A 130 -5.41 -3.58 -12.66
N LEU A 131 -5.18 -2.30 -12.33
CA LEU A 131 -5.15 -1.81 -10.95
C LEU A 131 -6.15 -0.67 -10.76
N TYR A 132 -6.63 -0.53 -9.54
CA TYR A 132 -7.45 0.60 -9.12
C TYR A 132 -6.79 1.29 -7.91
N LEU A 133 -6.91 2.62 -7.84
CA LEU A 133 -6.41 3.45 -6.74
C LEU A 133 -7.49 4.46 -6.33
N GLY A 134 -7.69 4.63 -5.02
CA GLY A 134 -8.60 5.61 -4.45
C GLY A 134 -7.86 6.85 -3.98
N ALA A 135 -8.11 7.98 -4.65
CA ALA A 135 -7.72 9.33 -4.23
C ALA A 135 -8.97 10.09 -3.75
N GLU A 136 -9.25 11.32 -4.18
CA GLU A 136 -10.58 11.93 -4.10
C GLU A 136 -11.56 11.31 -5.10
N ARG A 137 -11.01 10.63 -6.11
CA ARG A 137 -11.69 9.88 -7.15
C ARG A 137 -11.02 8.53 -7.33
N VAL A 138 -11.69 7.62 -8.03
CA VAL A 138 -11.11 6.34 -8.41
C VAL A 138 -10.32 6.50 -9.69
N PHE A 139 -9.09 6.02 -9.67
CA PHE A 139 -8.23 5.87 -10.83
C PHE A 139 -8.12 4.39 -11.21
N ARG A 140 -8.00 4.13 -12.51
CA ARG A 140 -7.74 2.80 -13.07
C ARG A 140 -6.51 2.83 -13.97
N SER A 141 -5.67 1.83 -13.84
CA SER A 141 -4.59 1.50 -14.78
C SER A 141 -4.95 0.20 -15.48
N LEU A 142 -4.69 0.08 -16.77
CA LEU A 142 -4.86 -1.13 -17.59
C LEU A 142 -3.50 -1.73 -18.03
N ASP A 143 -2.41 -1.19 -17.53
CA ASP A 143 -1.04 -1.46 -17.99
C ASP A 143 -0.04 -1.64 -16.82
N ARG A 144 -0.52 -2.32 -15.75
CA ARG A 144 0.30 -2.60 -14.56
C ARG A 144 0.86 -1.34 -13.91
N ALA A 145 0.02 -0.33 -13.72
CA ALA A 145 0.36 0.96 -13.14
C ALA A 145 1.44 1.75 -13.91
N ALA A 146 1.55 1.55 -15.23
CA ALA A 146 2.38 2.42 -16.06
C ALA A 146 1.71 3.76 -16.32
N THR A 147 0.38 3.74 -16.55
CA THR A 147 -0.45 4.94 -16.69
C THR A 147 -1.75 4.82 -15.89
N TRP A 148 -2.34 5.96 -15.50
CA TRP A 148 -3.57 6.02 -14.72
C TRP A 148 -4.60 6.94 -15.37
N GLN A 149 -5.86 6.51 -15.36
CA GLN A 149 -7.01 7.28 -15.83
C GLN A 149 -8.06 7.38 -14.73
N SER A 150 -8.60 8.57 -14.48
CA SER A 150 -9.77 8.73 -13.60
C SER A 150 -11.00 8.10 -14.22
N ILE A 151 -11.71 7.28 -13.42
CA ILE A 151 -12.97 6.61 -13.79
C ILE A 151 -14.14 7.02 -12.89
N SER A 152 -13.98 8.08 -12.10
CA SER A 152 -15.07 8.66 -11.30
C SER A 152 -14.96 10.19 -11.25
N PRO A 153 -16.05 10.92 -10.91
CA PRO A 153 -15.94 12.26 -10.39
C PRO A 153 -15.25 12.27 -9.02
N ASP A 154 -15.10 13.45 -8.38
CA ASP A 154 -14.78 13.53 -6.94
C ASP A 154 -15.94 12.87 -6.15
N LEU A 155 -15.63 11.81 -5.38
CA LEU A 155 -16.60 11.04 -4.61
C LEU A 155 -16.72 11.52 -3.16
N THR A 156 -16.01 12.60 -2.81
CA THR A 156 -15.93 13.17 -1.46
C THR A 156 -16.71 14.47 -1.36
N ASN A 157 -16.85 14.99 -0.15
CA ASN A 157 -17.45 16.30 0.09
C ASN A 157 -16.43 17.46 -0.05
N GLY A 158 -15.27 17.20 -0.63
CA GLY A 158 -14.19 18.16 -0.83
C GLY A 158 -13.08 18.09 0.22
N SER A 159 -12.03 18.87 0.02
CA SER A 159 -10.88 18.89 0.92
C SER A 159 -11.21 19.55 2.26
N THR A 160 -10.97 18.85 3.36
CA THR A 160 -11.17 19.37 4.74
C THR A 160 -9.95 19.20 5.63
N GLY A 161 -8.77 18.96 5.06
CA GLY A 161 -7.54 18.68 5.82
C GLY A 161 -7.04 19.89 6.63
N THR A 162 -6.58 19.62 7.86
CA THR A 162 -5.88 20.57 8.73
C THR A 162 -4.62 19.94 9.30
N ASN A 163 -3.63 20.76 9.69
CA ASN A 163 -2.39 20.30 10.33
C ASN A 163 -1.55 19.30 9.52
N GLY A 164 -1.54 19.43 8.18
CA GLY A 164 -0.77 18.56 7.30
C GLY A 164 -1.43 17.21 6.98
N LEU A 165 -2.60 16.94 7.56
CA LEU A 165 -3.43 15.78 7.19
C LEU A 165 -4.30 16.12 5.98
N VAL A 166 -4.49 15.14 5.10
CA VAL A 166 -5.32 15.25 3.90
C VAL A 166 -6.59 14.45 4.11
N PHE A 167 -7.74 15.13 4.12
CA PHE A 167 -9.07 14.54 4.17
C PHE A 167 -9.88 14.90 2.92
N GLY A 168 -11.04 14.26 2.76
CA GLY A 168 -11.82 14.26 1.53
C GLY A 168 -11.15 13.29 0.55
N THR A 169 -10.94 12.06 1.00
CA THR A 169 -10.23 11.01 0.28
C THR A 169 -10.94 9.66 0.40
N ILE A 170 -10.72 8.79 -0.57
CA ILE A 170 -11.15 7.39 -0.49
C ILE A 170 -10.19 6.66 0.46
N THR A 171 -10.75 5.95 1.44
CA THR A 171 -10.01 5.16 2.43
C THR A 171 -10.18 3.67 2.28
N SER A 172 -11.20 3.25 1.52
CA SER A 172 -11.42 1.85 1.19
C SER A 172 -11.85 1.69 -0.26
N LEU A 173 -11.35 0.65 -0.91
CA LEU A 173 -11.61 0.35 -2.32
C LEU A 173 -11.66 -1.17 -2.49
N SER A 174 -12.66 -1.67 -3.22
CA SER A 174 -12.79 -3.09 -3.50
C SER A 174 -13.41 -3.30 -4.87
N VAL A 175 -12.91 -4.31 -5.58
CA VAL A 175 -13.46 -4.81 -6.84
C VAL A 175 -14.03 -6.20 -6.58
N SER A 176 -15.22 -6.46 -7.08
CA SER A 176 -15.88 -7.75 -6.88
C SER A 176 -15.14 -8.88 -7.64
N PRO A 177 -14.79 -9.99 -6.96
CA PRO A 177 -14.16 -11.13 -7.64
C PRO A 177 -15.12 -11.93 -8.53
N LEU A 178 -16.43 -11.68 -8.43
CA LEU A 178 -17.45 -12.34 -9.24
C LEU A 178 -17.80 -11.55 -10.50
N ASP A 179 -17.61 -10.23 -10.47
CA ASP A 179 -17.92 -9.33 -11.57
C ASP A 179 -17.09 -8.04 -11.39
N ASN A 180 -16.01 -7.87 -12.13
CA ASN A 180 -15.10 -6.73 -12.02
C ASN A 180 -15.73 -5.40 -12.47
N GLN A 181 -16.93 -5.42 -13.03
CA GLN A 181 -17.71 -4.19 -13.27
C GLN A 181 -18.24 -3.58 -11.98
N VAL A 182 -18.26 -4.36 -10.88
CA VAL A 182 -18.73 -3.89 -9.57
C VAL A 182 -17.56 -3.42 -8.72
N ILE A 183 -17.50 -2.12 -8.49
CA ILE A 183 -16.44 -1.44 -7.73
C ILE A 183 -17.09 -0.68 -6.58
N TRP A 184 -16.55 -0.85 -5.37
CA TRP A 184 -16.98 -0.12 -4.17
C TRP A 184 -15.88 0.83 -3.70
N ALA A 185 -16.28 2.04 -3.30
CA ALA A 185 -15.39 3.03 -2.71
C ALA A 185 -16.03 3.65 -1.46
N GLY A 186 -15.29 3.69 -0.35
CA GLY A 186 -15.67 4.37 0.88
C GLY A 186 -14.72 5.51 1.19
N THR A 187 -15.27 6.65 1.64
CA THR A 187 -14.52 7.87 1.88
C THR A 187 -14.40 8.19 3.39
N ASP A 188 -13.40 8.98 3.77
CA ASP A 188 -13.18 9.42 5.15
C ASP A 188 -14.24 10.42 5.65
N ASP A 189 -15.03 10.99 4.75
CA ASP A 189 -16.15 11.89 5.05
C ASP A 189 -17.52 11.19 5.04
N GLY A 190 -17.54 9.84 5.06
CA GLY A 190 -18.70 9.02 5.34
C GLY A 190 -19.53 8.61 4.12
N ASN A 191 -19.07 8.86 2.89
CA ASN A 191 -19.77 8.40 1.70
C ASN A 191 -19.37 6.95 1.34
N VAL A 192 -20.35 6.19 0.84
CA VAL A 192 -20.12 4.86 0.25
C VAL A 192 -20.69 4.84 -1.14
N TRP A 193 -19.86 4.55 -2.11
CA TRP A 193 -20.21 4.56 -3.53
C TRP A 193 -20.05 3.19 -4.16
N VAL A 194 -20.90 2.90 -5.13
CA VAL A 194 -20.79 1.71 -5.97
C VAL A 194 -20.92 2.08 -7.44
N SER A 195 -20.01 1.54 -8.24
CA SER A 195 -20.21 1.40 -9.70
C SER A 195 -20.57 -0.06 -10.02
N ARG A 196 -21.45 -0.25 -11.00
CA ARG A 196 -21.86 -1.58 -11.52
C ARG A 196 -21.54 -1.74 -13.01
N ASN A 197 -20.76 -0.82 -13.56
CA ASN A 197 -20.40 -0.74 -14.99
C ASN A 197 -18.95 -0.30 -15.18
N GLY A 198 -18.05 -0.82 -14.34
CA GLY A 198 -16.61 -0.61 -14.48
C GLY A 198 -16.13 0.84 -14.25
N GLY A 199 -16.92 1.65 -13.56
CA GLY A 199 -16.58 3.05 -13.27
C GLY A 199 -17.27 4.08 -14.15
N ASP A 200 -18.11 3.68 -15.13
CA ASP A 200 -18.81 4.62 -16.01
C ASP A 200 -19.83 5.48 -15.25
N THR A 201 -20.51 4.90 -14.26
CA THR A 201 -21.43 5.61 -13.37
C THR A 201 -21.27 5.15 -11.93
N TRP A 202 -21.52 6.07 -10.98
CA TRP A 202 -21.42 5.85 -9.55
C TRP A 202 -22.71 6.25 -8.83
N THR A 203 -23.14 5.45 -7.86
CA THR A 203 -24.29 5.70 -6.99
C THR A 203 -23.88 5.56 -5.52
N SER A 204 -24.37 6.46 -4.66
CA SER A 204 -24.19 6.43 -3.20
C SER A 204 -25.38 5.79 -2.49
#